data_0e13874b78bc848e574f223c9dd5dd5f
#
_entry.id   0e13874b78bc848e574f223c9dd5dd5f
#
_cell.length_a   1.000
_cell.length_b   1.000
_cell.length_c   1.000
_cell.angle_alpha   90.00
_cell.angle_beta   90.00
_cell.angle_gamma   90.00
#
_symmetry.space_group_name_H-M   'P 1'
#
loop_
_entity.id
_entity.type
_entity.pdbx_description
1 polymer ?
#
loop_
_entity_poly.entity_id
_entity_poly.type
_entity_poly.pdbx_seq_one_letter_code
_entity_poly.pdbx_strand_id
1 'polypeptide(L)'
;TRDDGTFGRFTPFMHQSNTITEHFKNEPDFTELYYVPFYRYIQFDSKVGFRAFYKSLRQEPTNTLANNGYYPLGFNPKANMKNNIESLVPLRNRYFEEIKQICKSNNINMIAVTTPMCSNVKGMDYFKKVKALYPEIKEYEHVVEGDEYFSSCGHLNDKGARLYTTKIIEDLGLDKNEK
;
A
#
# COMPACT_ATOMS: atom_id res chain seq x y z
N THR A 1 2.40 -16.06 -14.41
CA THR A 1 3.71 -15.59 -13.93
C THR A 1 3.54 -15.15 -12.49
N ARG A 2 4.14 -15.89 -11.59
CA ARG A 2 4.17 -15.63 -10.16
C ARG A 2 4.76 -14.26 -9.92
N ASP A 3 4.02 -13.35 -9.33
CA ASP A 3 4.58 -12.10 -8.80
C ASP A 3 5.27 -12.43 -7.46
N ASP A 4 6.48 -12.96 -7.56
CA ASP A 4 7.24 -13.51 -6.43
C ASP A 4 7.50 -12.50 -5.31
N GLY A 5 7.38 -11.20 -5.60
CA GLY A 5 7.65 -10.14 -4.62
C GLY A 5 6.54 -9.92 -3.59
N THR A 6 5.28 -10.16 -3.96
CA THR A 6 4.13 -9.88 -3.09
C THR A 6 3.73 -11.10 -2.27
N PHE A 7 3.70 -12.27 -2.90
CA PHE A 7 3.28 -13.51 -2.24
C PHE A 7 4.26 -13.99 -1.17
N GLY A 8 5.56 -13.93 -1.41
CA GLY A 8 6.58 -14.35 -0.47
C GLY A 8 6.48 -13.70 0.91
N ARG A 9 5.91 -12.50 1.00
CA ARG A 9 5.74 -11.78 2.28
C ARG A 9 4.73 -12.43 3.22
N PHE A 10 3.78 -13.19 2.70
CA PHE A 10 2.72 -13.80 3.48
C PHE A 10 3.01 -15.26 3.86
N THR A 11 3.94 -15.93 3.17
CA THR A 11 4.28 -17.34 3.44
C THR A 11 4.67 -17.61 4.91
N PRO A 12 5.39 -16.73 5.63
CA PRO A 12 5.70 -16.95 7.04
C PRO A 12 4.46 -17.05 7.95
N PHE A 13 3.34 -16.47 7.52
CA PHE A 13 2.11 -16.37 8.32
C PHE A 13 1.07 -17.45 7.99
N MET A 14 1.40 -18.42 7.12
CA MET A 14 0.45 -19.45 6.69
C MET A 14 -0.18 -20.21 7.87
N HIS A 15 0.59 -20.54 8.90
CA HIS A 15 0.06 -21.23 10.08
C HIS A 15 -0.71 -20.35 11.06
N GLN A 16 -0.70 -19.03 10.84
CA GLN A 16 -1.35 -18.06 11.73
C GLN A 16 -2.68 -17.56 11.19
N SER A 17 -2.95 -17.79 9.90
CA SER A 17 -4.16 -17.30 9.25
C SER A 17 -4.70 -18.30 8.24
N ASN A 18 -5.94 -18.76 8.48
CA ASN A 18 -6.65 -19.64 7.55
C ASN A 18 -6.83 -18.99 6.18
N THR A 19 -7.07 -17.69 6.12
CA THR A 19 -7.22 -16.95 4.86
C THR A 19 -5.94 -17.01 4.03
N ILE A 20 -4.78 -16.86 4.68
CA ILE A 20 -3.48 -16.98 4.01
C ILE A 20 -3.27 -18.42 3.54
N THR A 21 -3.55 -19.41 4.38
CA THR A 21 -3.43 -20.83 4.02
C THR A 21 -4.29 -21.19 2.82
N GLU A 22 -5.57 -20.79 2.84
CA GLU A 22 -6.51 -21.05 1.73
C GLU A 22 -6.03 -20.41 0.43
N HIS A 23 -5.44 -19.21 0.50
CA HIS A 23 -4.91 -18.53 -0.68
C HIS A 23 -3.77 -19.30 -1.33
N PHE A 24 -2.91 -19.95 -0.53
CA PHE A 24 -1.77 -20.71 -1.03
C PHE A 24 -2.10 -22.17 -1.41
N LYS A 25 -3.27 -22.69 -1.08
CA LYS A 25 -3.64 -24.11 -1.34
C LYS A 25 -3.49 -24.56 -2.78
N ASN A 26 -3.65 -23.64 -3.73
CA ASN A 26 -3.55 -23.95 -5.16
C ASN A 26 -2.15 -23.74 -5.73
N GLU A 27 -1.17 -23.36 -4.90
CA GLU A 27 0.20 -23.21 -5.34
C GLU A 27 0.87 -24.58 -5.49
N PRO A 28 1.70 -24.78 -6.53
CA PRO A 28 2.31 -26.09 -6.82
C PRO A 28 3.17 -26.61 -5.67
N ASP A 29 3.80 -25.74 -4.90
CA ASP A 29 4.68 -26.04 -3.78
C ASP A 29 4.00 -25.83 -2.42
N PHE A 30 2.66 -25.89 -2.38
CA PHE A 30 1.90 -25.70 -1.13
C PHE A 30 2.32 -26.72 -0.05
N THR A 31 2.51 -27.96 -0.42
CA THR A 31 2.89 -29.02 0.53
C THR A 31 4.22 -28.72 1.21
N GLU A 32 5.19 -28.28 0.43
CA GLU A 32 6.52 -27.90 0.94
C GLU A 32 6.43 -26.64 1.80
N LEU A 33 5.71 -25.64 1.35
CA LEU A 33 5.50 -24.38 2.09
C LEU A 33 4.82 -24.62 3.44
N TYR A 34 3.88 -25.56 3.48
CA TYR A 34 3.06 -25.79 4.68
C TYR A 34 3.72 -26.77 5.65
N TYR A 35 4.25 -27.89 5.17
CA TYR A 35 4.70 -28.99 6.02
C TYR A 35 6.21 -29.08 6.21
N VAL A 36 7.03 -28.57 5.27
CA VAL A 36 8.49 -28.63 5.43
C VAL A 36 8.97 -27.47 6.31
N PRO A 37 9.56 -27.77 7.47
CA PRO A 37 10.08 -26.73 8.37
C PRO A 37 11.04 -25.79 7.65
N PHE A 38 10.88 -24.51 7.84
CA PHE A 38 11.71 -23.43 7.27
C PHE A 38 11.60 -23.20 5.77
N TYR A 39 11.02 -24.12 4.98
CA TYR A 39 10.93 -23.97 3.52
C TYR A 39 10.21 -22.67 3.12
N ARG A 40 9.10 -22.31 3.78
CA ARG A 40 8.36 -21.05 3.55
C ARG A 40 9.20 -19.80 3.80
N TYR A 41 10.23 -19.87 4.64
CA TYR A 41 11.13 -18.75 4.92
C TYR A 41 12.26 -18.63 3.91
N ILE A 42 12.62 -19.71 3.22
CA ILE A 42 13.59 -19.71 2.11
C ILE A 42 12.99 -19.03 0.88
N GLN A 43 11.69 -19.19 0.66
CA GLN A 43 10.94 -18.52 -0.40
C GLN A 43 10.73 -17.03 -0.12
N PHE A 44 10.82 -16.65 1.13
CA PHE A 44 10.89 -15.26 1.53
C PHE A 44 12.25 -14.69 1.08
N ASP A 45 12.24 -13.52 0.42
CA ASP A 45 13.47 -12.90 -0.08
C ASP A 45 14.63 -13.09 0.90
N SER A 46 15.64 -13.86 0.49
CA SER A 46 16.78 -14.24 1.32
C SER A 46 17.52 -13.03 1.92
N LYS A 47 17.48 -11.89 1.23
CA LYS A 47 18.05 -10.64 1.73
C LYS A 47 17.21 -10.03 2.86
N VAL A 48 15.89 -10.15 2.80
CA VAL A 48 14.99 -9.66 3.85
C VAL A 48 15.04 -10.59 5.06
N GLY A 49 14.96 -11.91 4.84
CA GLY A 49 14.95 -12.89 5.91
C GLY A 49 16.21 -12.86 6.78
N PHE A 50 17.38 -12.95 6.16
CA PHE A 50 18.65 -12.96 6.89
C PHE A 50 18.96 -11.61 7.54
N ARG A 51 18.73 -10.53 6.84
CA ARG A 51 18.92 -9.17 7.36
C ARG A 51 17.96 -8.87 8.53
N ALA A 52 16.70 -9.26 8.41
CA ALA A 52 15.72 -9.06 9.47
C ALA A 52 16.06 -9.92 10.71
N PHE A 53 16.47 -11.18 10.51
CA PHE A 53 16.95 -12.04 11.57
C PHE A 53 18.16 -11.44 12.32
N TYR A 54 19.16 -10.96 11.57
CA TYR A 54 20.35 -10.35 12.17
C TYR A 54 20.03 -9.06 12.94
N LYS A 55 19.15 -8.23 12.41
CA LYS A 55 18.66 -7.03 13.10
C LYS A 55 17.87 -7.39 14.37
N SER A 56 17.05 -8.42 14.32
CA SER A 56 16.29 -8.91 15.46
C SER A 56 17.21 -9.42 16.57
N LEU A 57 18.25 -10.18 16.22
CA LEU A 57 19.27 -10.62 17.17
C LEU A 57 19.98 -9.44 17.86
N ARG A 58 20.20 -8.36 17.15
CA ARG A 58 20.82 -7.13 17.68
C ARG A 58 19.82 -6.20 18.35
N GLN A 59 18.55 -6.57 18.40
CA GLN A 59 17.46 -5.72 18.91
C GLN A 59 17.41 -4.33 18.26
N GLU A 60 17.85 -4.24 17.00
CA GLU A 60 17.76 -2.99 16.25
C GLU A 60 16.29 -2.64 16.00
N PRO A 61 15.83 -1.43 16.38
CA PRO A 61 14.44 -1.02 16.14
C PRO A 61 14.18 -0.94 14.65
N THR A 62 13.10 -1.57 14.20
CA THR A 62 12.62 -1.35 12.83
C THR A 62 11.84 -0.03 12.77
N ASN A 63 12.11 0.80 11.76
CA ASN A 63 11.47 2.11 11.63
C ASN A 63 9.93 2.06 11.66
N THR A 64 9.35 0.99 11.13
CA THR A 64 7.89 0.79 11.11
C THR A 64 7.29 0.60 12.50
N LEU A 65 7.96 -0.11 13.39
CA LEU A 65 7.48 -0.31 14.77
C LEU A 65 7.67 0.95 15.62
N ALA A 66 8.79 1.67 15.44
CA ALA A 66 9.07 2.90 16.17
C ALA A 66 8.07 4.03 15.91
N ASN A 67 7.45 4.05 14.73
CA ASN A 67 6.55 5.10 14.28
C ASN A 67 5.10 4.60 14.06
N ASN A 68 4.64 3.63 14.83
CA ASN A 68 3.29 3.05 14.69
C ASN A 68 2.93 2.64 13.25
N GLY A 69 3.91 2.11 12.52
CA GLY A 69 3.75 1.70 11.12
C GLY A 69 4.03 2.79 10.08
N TYR A 70 4.23 4.03 10.48
CA TYR A 70 4.60 5.10 9.56
C TYR A 70 6.06 5.02 9.16
N TYR A 71 6.33 4.96 7.86
CA TYR A 71 7.68 4.99 7.29
C TYR A 71 7.88 6.27 6.47
N PRO A 72 8.56 7.29 7.03
CA PRO A 72 8.79 8.54 6.32
C PRO A 72 9.76 8.34 5.16
N LEU A 73 9.33 8.67 3.97
CA LEU A 73 10.21 8.71 2.80
C LEU A 73 10.90 10.07 2.71
N GLY A 74 12.20 10.05 2.47
CA GLY A 74 12.98 11.27 2.24
C GLY A 74 12.81 11.81 0.82
N PHE A 75 13.20 13.05 0.61
CA PHE A 75 13.36 13.61 -0.73
C PHE A 75 14.53 12.91 -1.43
N ASN A 76 14.31 12.46 -2.68
CA ASN A 76 15.33 11.83 -3.50
C ASN A 76 15.56 12.66 -4.78
N PRO A 77 16.63 13.46 -4.86
CA PRO A 77 16.89 14.32 -6.03
C PRO A 77 17.19 13.53 -7.30
N LYS A 78 17.47 12.22 -7.20
CA LYS A 78 17.72 11.33 -8.34
C LYS A 78 16.49 10.51 -8.72
N ALA A 79 15.34 10.71 -8.04
CA ALA A 79 14.14 9.97 -8.36
C ALA A 79 13.60 10.33 -9.73
N ASN A 80 13.01 9.34 -10.40
CA ASN A 80 12.30 9.60 -11.64
C ASN A 80 10.94 10.26 -11.30
N MET A 81 10.84 11.54 -11.61
CA MET A 81 9.62 12.35 -11.46
C MET A 81 8.79 12.37 -12.75
N LYS A 82 8.71 11.24 -13.44
CA LYS A 82 7.90 11.09 -14.65
C LYS A 82 7.11 9.80 -14.56
N ASN A 83 5.86 9.84 -14.98
CA ASN A 83 5.02 8.66 -15.14
C ASN A 83 4.06 8.85 -16.32
N ASN A 84 3.64 7.75 -16.92
CA ASN A 84 2.64 7.77 -17.97
C ASN A 84 1.55 6.74 -17.65
N ILE A 85 0.36 7.23 -17.38
CA ILE A 85 -0.84 6.44 -17.08
C ILE A 85 -1.92 6.59 -18.16
N GLU A 86 -1.60 7.20 -19.31
CA GLU A 86 -2.56 7.42 -20.41
C GLU A 86 -3.20 6.13 -20.92
N SER A 87 -2.41 5.06 -20.98
CA SER A 87 -2.90 3.76 -21.46
C SER A 87 -3.70 2.98 -20.41
N LEU A 88 -3.74 3.45 -19.17
CA LEU A 88 -4.47 2.76 -18.12
C LEU A 88 -5.98 3.00 -18.28
N VAL A 89 -6.72 1.89 -18.27
CA VAL A 89 -8.19 1.89 -18.25
C VAL A 89 -8.62 1.35 -16.89
N PRO A 90 -9.32 2.16 -16.07
CA PRO A 90 -9.79 1.66 -14.80
C PRO A 90 -10.88 0.60 -15.01
N LEU A 91 -10.76 -0.50 -14.29
CA LEU A 91 -11.72 -1.59 -14.27
C LEU A 91 -12.37 -1.68 -12.90
N ARG A 92 -13.57 -2.24 -12.84
CA ARG A 92 -14.18 -2.57 -11.54
C ARG A 92 -13.31 -3.56 -10.80
N ASN A 93 -12.92 -3.19 -9.58
CA ASN A 93 -12.05 -3.99 -8.73
C ASN A 93 -12.91 -4.79 -7.74
N ARG A 94 -12.93 -6.13 -7.89
CA ARG A 94 -13.68 -7.02 -7.03
C ARG A 94 -13.31 -6.84 -5.55
N TYR A 95 -12.04 -6.70 -5.24
CA TYR A 95 -11.57 -6.54 -3.85
C TYR A 95 -12.03 -5.22 -3.24
N PHE A 96 -12.08 -4.15 -4.02
CA PHE A 96 -12.62 -2.88 -3.56
C PHE A 96 -14.12 -3.00 -3.21
N GLU A 97 -14.88 -3.69 -4.06
CA GLU A 97 -16.31 -3.95 -3.78
C GLU A 97 -16.49 -4.84 -2.53
N GLU A 98 -15.66 -5.88 -2.37
CA GLU A 98 -15.67 -6.72 -1.16
C GLU A 98 -15.33 -5.92 0.10
N ILE A 99 -14.33 -5.04 0.07
CA ILE A 99 -13.98 -4.15 1.19
C ILE A 99 -15.17 -3.24 1.54
N LYS A 100 -15.81 -2.64 0.54
CA LYS A 100 -17.04 -1.82 0.76
C LYS A 100 -18.13 -2.61 1.46
N GLN A 101 -18.36 -3.85 1.03
CA GLN A 101 -19.33 -4.73 1.65
C GLN A 101 -18.99 -5.06 3.10
N ILE A 102 -17.74 -5.40 3.38
CA ILE A 102 -17.26 -5.69 4.75
C ILE A 102 -17.43 -4.47 5.64
N CYS A 103 -17.03 -3.29 5.18
CA CYS A 103 -17.18 -2.04 5.91
C CYS A 103 -18.66 -1.77 6.23
N LYS A 104 -19.53 -1.90 5.23
CA LYS A 104 -20.99 -1.71 5.39
C LYS A 104 -21.60 -2.70 6.39
N SER A 105 -21.24 -3.97 6.30
CA SER A 105 -21.77 -5.03 7.18
C SER A 105 -21.32 -4.86 8.64
N ASN A 106 -20.22 -4.18 8.88
CA ASN A 106 -19.65 -3.96 10.21
C ASN A 106 -19.84 -2.52 10.72
N ASN A 107 -20.65 -1.70 10.04
CA ASN A 107 -20.87 -0.28 10.37
C ASN A 107 -19.56 0.53 10.41
N ILE A 108 -18.61 0.20 9.56
CA ILE A 108 -17.34 0.92 9.42
C ILE A 108 -17.52 2.01 8.37
N ASN A 109 -17.23 3.25 8.75
CA ASN A 109 -17.22 4.36 7.80
C ASN A 109 -15.98 4.30 6.93
N MET A 110 -16.13 3.92 5.66
CA MET A 110 -15.05 3.82 4.70
C MET A 110 -14.91 5.14 3.94
N ILE A 111 -13.71 5.70 3.93
CA ILE A 111 -13.34 6.89 3.15
C ILE A 111 -12.32 6.46 2.10
N ALA A 112 -12.68 6.58 0.84
CA ALA A 112 -11.79 6.32 -0.27
C ALA A 112 -11.37 7.65 -0.92
N VAL A 113 -10.08 7.82 -1.15
CA VAL A 113 -9.49 9.04 -1.70
C VAL A 113 -8.50 8.72 -2.81
N THR A 114 -8.34 9.62 -3.78
CA THR A 114 -7.24 9.56 -4.74
C THR A 114 -5.97 10.13 -4.13
N THR A 115 -4.82 9.73 -4.64
CA THR A 115 -3.50 10.21 -4.17
C THR A 115 -2.86 11.13 -5.20
N PRO A 116 -2.11 12.16 -4.78
CA PRO A 116 -1.38 13.05 -5.67
C PRO A 116 -0.28 12.33 -6.45
N MET A 117 0.04 12.89 -7.60
CA MET A 117 1.10 12.44 -8.47
C MET A 117 2.08 13.60 -8.73
N CYS A 118 3.31 13.28 -9.14
CA CYS A 118 4.32 14.28 -9.49
C CYS A 118 3.88 15.15 -10.69
N SER A 119 4.55 16.29 -10.89
CA SER A 119 4.15 17.30 -11.90
C SER A 119 4.20 16.77 -13.35
N ASN A 120 5.05 15.80 -13.65
CA ASN A 120 5.28 15.29 -15.00
C ASN A 120 4.54 13.98 -15.30
N VAL A 121 3.36 13.79 -14.73
CA VAL A 121 2.48 12.66 -15.07
C VAL A 121 1.66 12.99 -16.32
N LYS A 122 1.65 12.05 -17.26
CA LYS A 122 0.71 12.06 -18.40
C LYS A 122 -0.50 11.17 -18.09
N GLY A 123 -1.67 11.58 -18.55
CA GLY A 123 -2.88 10.80 -18.42
C GLY A 123 -3.64 10.98 -17.10
N MET A 124 -3.57 12.16 -16.49
CA MET A 124 -4.30 12.49 -15.25
C MET A 124 -5.84 12.37 -15.38
N ASP A 125 -6.37 12.34 -16.60
CA ASP A 125 -7.77 12.02 -16.86
C ASP A 125 -8.18 10.60 -16.39
N TYR A 126 -7.22 9.75 -16.12
CA TYR A 126 -7.42 8.44 -15.46
C TYR A 126 -8.22 8.57 -14.17
N PHE A 127 -7.94 9.57 -13.33
CA PHE A 127 -8.66 9.78 -12.08
C PHE A 127 -10.14 10.13 -12.30
N LYS A 128 -10.44 10.92 -13.34
CA LYS A 128 -11.84 11.19 -13.73
C LYS A 128 -12.56 9.91 -14.17
N LYS A 129 -11.87 9.02 -14.89
CA LYS A 129 -12.44 7.72 -15.28
C LYS A 129 -12.66 6.82 -14.06
N VAL A 130 -11.74 6.84 -13.07
CA VAL A 130 -11.93 6.14 -11.79
C VAL A 130 -13.13 6.70 -11.04
N LYS A 131 -13.27 8.01 -10.97
CA LYS A 131 -14.41 8.69 -10.34
C LYS A 131 -15.75 8.34 -11.00
N ALA A 132 -15.77 8.18 -12.32
CA ALA A 132 -16.96 7.75 -13.04
C ALA A 132 -17.38 6.31 -12.69
N LEU A 133 -16.41 5.41 -12.41
CA LEU A 133 -16.69 4.04 -11.95
C LEU A 133 -17.09 3.97 -10.47
N TYR A 134 -16.53 4.84 -9.65
CA TYR A 134 -16.63 4.86 -8.20
C TYR A 134 -16.93 6.29 -7.71
N PRO A 135 -18.18 6.75 -7.82
CA PRO A 135 -18.55 8.12 -7.44
C PRO A 135 -18.27 8.48 -5.98
N GLU A 136 -18.15 7.47 -5.10
CA GLU A 136 -17.83 7.63 -3.69
C GLU A 136 -16.37 8.02 -3.42
N ILE A 137 -15.45 7.78 -4.36
CA ILE A 137 -14.03 8.17 -4.21
C ILE A 137 -13.92 9.69 -4.25
N LYS A 138 -13.27 10.26 -3.26
CA LYS A 138 -13.02 11.70 -3.16
C LYS A 138 -11.74 12.07 -3.90
N GLU A 139 -11.80 13.16 -4.64
CA GLU A 139 -10.73 13.64 -5.52
C GLU A 139 -9.72 14.48 -4.72
N TYR A 140 -8.55 13.92 -4.47
CA TYR A 140 -7.45 14.56 -3.75
C TYR A 140 -6.13 14.53 -4.53
N GLU A 141 -6.16 14.15 -5.81
CA GLU A 141 -4.98 14.05 -6.68
C GLU A 141 -4.27 15.38 -6.94
N HIS A 142 -4.92 16.52 -6.68
CA HIS A 142 -4.39 17.86 -6.89
C HIS A 142 -4.08 18.63 -5.58
N VAL A 143 -4.21 17.98 -4.44
CA VAL A 143 -4.07 18.65 -3.13
C VAL A 143 -2.62 18.97 -2.80
N VAL A 144 -1.68 18.19 -3.34
CA VAL A 144 -0.24 18.42 -3.17
C VAL A 144 0.37 18.58 -4.55
N GLU A 145 0.92 19.75 -4.82
CA GLU A 145 1.59 20.10 -6.06
C GLU A 145 3.06 20.46 -5.81
N GLY A 146 3.93 20.14 -6.77
CA GLY A 146 5.37 20.37 -6.68
C GLY A 146 6.17 19.11 -6.36
N ASP A 147 7.23 18.87 -7.16
CA ASP A 147 8.04 17.65 -7.06
C ASP A 147 8.83 17.54 -5.74
N GLU A 148 9.01 18.65 -5.01
CA GLU A 148 9.64 18.68 -3.69
C GLU A 148 8.86 17.95 -2.59
N TYR A 149 7.60 17.63 -2.83
CA TYR A 149 6.74 16.85 -1.93
C TYR A 149 6.74 15.35 -2.21
N PHE A 150 7.52 14.92 -3.20
CA PHE A 150 7.57 13.52 -3.61
C PHE A 150 8.96 12.91 -3.36
N SER A 151 9.00 11.62 -3.04
CA SER A 151 10.21 10.80 -3.02
C SER A 151 10.44 10.12 -4.37
N SER A 152 9.37 9.84 -5.08
CA SER A 152 9.32 9.41 -6.50
C SER A 152 7.91 9.68 -7.02
N CYS A 153 7.73 9.65 -8.34
CA CYS A 153 6.40 9.89 -8.91
C CYS A 153 5.36 8.90 -8.37
N GLY A 154 4.31 9.39 -7.73
CA GLY A 154 3.30 8.59 -7.04
C GLY A 154 3.61 8.23 -5.58
N HIS A 155 4.77 8.62 -5.05
CA HIS A 155 5.10 8.41 -3.64
C HIS A 155 5.45 9.74 -2.97
N LEU A 156 4.57 10.22 -2.12
CA LEU A 156 4.82 11.40 -1.30
C LEU A 156 6.01 11.16 -0.35
N ASN A 157 6.85 12.17 -0.15
CA ASN A 157 7.82 12.16 0.95
C ASN A 157 7.14 12.55 2.28
N ASP A 158 7.89 12.59 3.38
CA ASP A 158 7.34 12.93 4.71
C ASP A 158 6.57 14.25 4.70
N LYS A 159 7.14 15.27 4.06
CA LYS A 159 6.52 16.62 3.99
C LYS A 159 5.21 16.59 3.19
N GLY A 160 5.23 15.93 2.03
CA GLY A 160 4.04 15.77 1.19
C GLY A 160 2.96 14.92 1.85
N ALA A 161 3.33 13.83 2.51
CA ALA A 161 2.40 12.97 3.22
C ALA A 161 1.69 13.69 4.36
N ARG A 162 2.41 14.51 5.14
CA ARG A 162 1.82 15.32 6.20
C ARG A 162 0.83 16.34 5.63
N LEU A 163 1.24 17.10 4.61
CA LEU A 163 0.37 18.08 3.95
C LEU A 163 -0.92 17.44 3.44
N TYR A 164 -0.79 16.32 2.72
CA TYR A 164 -1.90 15.55 2.19
C TYR A 164 -2.85 15.06 3.28
N THR A 165 -2.30 14.46 4.34
CA THR A 165 -3.10 13.91 5.44
C THR A 165 -3.81 15.01 6.21
N THR A 166 -3.13 16.12 6.51
CA THR A 166 -3.73 17.29 7.18
C THR A 166 -4.93 17.81 6.38
N LYS A 167 -4.75 17.96 5.07
CA LYS A 167 -5.83 18.43 4.20
C LYS A 167 -7.06 17.51 4.19
N ILE A 168 -6.84 16.21 4.16
CA ILE A 168 -7.94 15.22 4.25
C ILE A 168 -8.66 15.33 5.61
N ILE A 169 -7.91 15.43 6.69
CA ILE A 169 -8.48 15.53 8.05
C ILE A 169 -9.35 16.79 8.16
N GLU A 170 -8.83 17.94 7.72
CA GLU A 170 -9.56 19.20 7.72
C GLU A 170 -10.84 19.15 6.89
N ASP A 171 -10.73 18.73 5.62
CA ASP A 171 -11.86 18.72 4.67
C ASP A 171 -12.96 17.74 5.07
N LEU A 172 -12.60 16.65 5.75
CA LEU A 172 -13.55 15.64 6.21
C LEU A 172 -13.97 15.82 7.68
N GLY A 173 -13.41 16.80 8.38
CA GLY A 173 -13.72 17.08 9.79
C GLY A 173 -13.39 15.92 10.72
N LEU A 174 -12.31 15.17 10.43
CA LEU A 174 -11.93 13.99 11.20
C LEU A 174 -11.29 14.33 12.55
N ASP A 175 -10.82 15.57 12.71
CA ASP A 175 -10.26 16.13 13.95
C ASP A 175 -11.31 16.40 15.04
N LYS A 176 -12.58 16.46 14.68
CA LYS A 176 -13.69 16.84 15.58
C LYS A 176 -14.29 15.68 16.38
N ASN A 177 -13.81 14.46 16.20
CA ASN A 177 -14.38 13.25 16.80
C ASN A 177 -13.60 12.72 18.03
N GLU A 178 -12.66 13.48 18.59
CA GLU A 178 -12.07 13.18 19.90
C GLU A 178 -12.91 13.84 21.02
N LYS A 179 -14.02 13.18 21.38
CA LYS A 179 -14.74 13.43 22.64
C LYS A 179 -15.18 12.10 23.23
#